data_126d6abc05c01944e2155154ef8c7429
#
_entry.id   126d6abc05c01944e2155154ef8c7429
#
_cell.length_a   1.000
_cell.length_b   1.000
_cell.length_c   1.000
_cell.angle_alpha   90.00
_cell.angle_beta   90.00
_cell.angle_gamma   90.00
#
_symmetry.space_group_name_H-M   'P 1'
#
loop_
_entity.id
_entity.type
_entity.pdbx_description
1 polymer ?
#
loop_
_entity_poly.entity_id
_entity_poly.type
_entity_poly.pdbx_seq_one_letter_code
_entity_poly.pdbx_strand_id
1 'polypeptide(L)'
;MNGPDYNTYLEKKRCTWCKSHPLYIQYHDNEWGVPVHDDLKLFEFLVLENFQAGLNWLTILKKRKDFSKYLDNFDYYKIANYNHDKLNSLLKNSKLIRNKLKINALKNNAVCFIKIQKKYGSFNNYIWGFINNKPINNKYYSIDKIPSKSTLSEKISWDLRKEGFKYVGGTIIYAYMQAIGMINDHKKDCFRYKEIQLLT
;
A
#
# COMPACT_ATOMS: atom_id res chain seq x y z
N MET A 1 -14.05 -1.22 32.29
CA MET A 1 -13.96 -0.37 31.10
C MET A 1 -14.66 -1.13 29.98
N ASN A 2 -15.87 -0.71 29.62
CA ASN A 2 -16.65 -1.38 28.59
C ASN A 2 -16.00 -1.11 27.24
N GLY A 3 -15.58 -2.18 26.53
CA GLY A 3 -15.13 -2.09 25.15
C GLY A 3 -16.25 -1.52 24.26
N PRO A 4 -15.90 -0.96 23.08
CA PRO A 4 -16.91 -0.40 22.20
C PRO A 4 -17.95 -1.47 21.86
N ASP A 5 -19.23 -1.09 22.00
CA ASP A 5 -20.38 -1.95 21.81
C ASP A 5 -20.32 -2.59 20.39
N TYR A 6 -20.32 -3.91 20.37
CA TYR A 6 -20.18 -4.70 19.12
C TYR A 6 -21.29 -4.37 18.11
N ASN A 7 -22.46 -3.96 18.58
CA ASN A 7 -23.58 -3.52 17.73
C ASN A 7 -23.27 -2.18 17.01
N THR A 8 -22.68 -1.21 17.69
CA THR A 8 -22.26 0.07 17.08
C THR A 8 -21.18 -0.10 16.01
N TYR A 9 -20.35 -1.13 16.12
CA TYR A 9 -19.33 -1.46 15.12
C TYR A 9 -19.95 -1.99 13.81
N LEU A 10 -21.04 -2.76 13.89
CA LEU A 10 -21.74 -3.33 12.72
C LEU A 10 -22.59 -2.29 11.97
N GLU A 11 -23.09 -1.26 12.65
CA GLU A 11 -23.97 -0.22 12.08
C GLU A 11 -23.22 0.83 11.23
N LYS A 12 -21.88 0.91 11.32
CA LYS A 12 -21.12 1.90 10.55
C LYS A 12 -21.26 1.69 9.04
N LYS A 13 -21.65 2.74 8.32
CA LYS A 13 -21.75 2.74 6.85
C LYS A 13 -20.34 2.72 6.24
N ARG A 14 -19.95 1.60 5.67
CA ARG A 14 -18.64 1.34 5.06
C ARG A 14 -18.72 1.28 3.54
N CYS A 15 -17.57 1.41 2.88
CA CYS A 15 -17.43 1.06 1.47
C CYS A 15 -17.82 -0.41 1.24
N THR A 16 -18.49 -0.69 0.13
CA THR A 16 -19.08 -2.03 -0.11
C THR A 16 -18.03 -3.13 -0.26
N TRP A 17 -16.87 -2.81 -0.82
CA TRP A 17 -15.80 -3.77 -1.09
C TRP A 17 -15.23 -4.44 0.17
N CYS A 18 -15.25 -3.75 1.32
CA CYS A 18 -14.63 -4.27 2.54
C CYS A 18 -15.52 -5.24 3.33
N LYS A 19 -16.80 -5.38 2.98
CA LYS A 19 -17.79 -6.10 3.81
C LYS A 19 -17.67 -7.63 3.75
N SER A 20 -16.89 -8.17 2.82
CA SER A 20 -16.83 -9.61 2.55
C SER A 20 -15.98 -10.42 3.55
N HIS A 21 -15.14 -9.77 4.37
CA HIS A 21 -14.23 -10.47 5.27
C HIS A 21 -13.73 -9.56 6.41
N PRO A 22 -13.59 -10.08 7.67
CA PRO A 22 -13.11 -9.26 8.81
C PRO A 22 -11.77 -8.55 8.58
N LEU A 23 -10.80 -9.18 7.91
CA LEU A 23 -9.52 -8.54 7.57
C LEU A 23 -9.70 -7.33 6.63
N TYR A 24 -10.68 -7.38 5.72
CA TYR A 24 -10.99 -6.22 4.88
C TYR A 24 -11.59 -5.09 5.70
N ILE A 25 -12.52 -5.41 6.62
CA ILE A 25 -13.12 -4.42 7.51
C ILE A 25 -12.02 -3.76 8.36
N GLN A 26 -11.14 -4.56 8.95
CA GLN A 26 -10.03 -4.06 9.76
C GLN A 26 -9.10 -3.13 8.95
N TYR A 27 -8.72 -3.54 7.74
CA TYR A 27 -7.88 -2.74 6.86
C TYR A 27 -8.56 -1.44 6.43
N HIS A 28 -9.83 -1.50 6.01
CA HIS A 28 -10.63 -0.35 5.62
C HIS A 28 -10.80 0.66 6.77
N ASP A 29 -11.09 0.17 7.97
CA ASP A 29 -11.41 1.03 9.11
C ASP A 29 -10.17 1.67 9.74
N ASN A 30 -8.98 1.06 9.61
CA ASN A 30 -7.81 1.50 10.36
C ASN A 30 -6.64 1.98 9.49
N GLU A 31 -6.56 1.55 8.20
CA GLU A 31 -5.37 1.81 7.41
C GLU A 31 -5.66 2.50 6.07
N TRP A 32 -6.64 2.01 5.30
CA TRP A 32 -6.89 2.50 3.96
C TRP A 32 -7.31 3.98 3.95
N GLY A 33 -6.58 4.80 3.19
CA GLY A 33 -6.78 6.25 3.11
C GLY A 33 -6.14 7.06 4.25
N VAL A 34 -5.55 6.40 5.26
CA VAL A 34 -4.85 7.10 6.35
C VAL A 34 -3.48 7.59 5.85
N PRO A 35 -3.14 8.89 6.01
CA PRO A 35 -1.83 9.41 5.62
C PRO A 35 -0.67 8.67 6.31
N VAL A 36 0.27 8.17 5.51
CA VAL A 36 1.47 7.45 5.95
C VAL A 36 2.70 8.25 5.57
N HIS A 37 3.53 8.59 6.57
CA HIS A 37 4.75 9.38 6.39
C HIS A 37 6.02 8.64 6.85
N ASP A 38 5.88 7.48 7.47
CA ASP A 38 7.01 6.64 7.87
C ASP A 38 7.55 5.84 6.66
N ASP A 39 8.83 5.98 6.36
CA ASP A 39 9.46 5.35 5.20
C ASP A 39 9.40 3.82 5.24
N LEU A 40 9.50 3.20 6.43
CA LEU A 40 9.38 1.75 6.55
C LEU A 40 7.97 1.28 6.19
N LYS A 41 6.95 2.02 6.66
CA LYS A 41 5.56 1.74 6.34
C LYS A 41 5.22 2.01 4.88
N LEU A 42 5.78 3.07 4.30
CA LEU A 42 5.68 3.36 2.87
C LEU A 42 6.28 2.22 2.02
N PHE A 43 7.43 1.68 2.43
CA PHE A 43 8.03 0.54 1.75
C PHE A 43 7.21 -0.75 1.93
N GLU A 44 6.68 -1.01 3.14
CA GLU A 44 5.76 -2.14 3.38
C GLU A 44 4.59 -2.11 2.38
N PHE A 45 3.86 -0.99 2.29
CA PHE A 45 2.74 -0.87 1.36
C PHE A 45 3.17 -1.03 -0.10
N LEU A 46 4.31 -0.47 -0.50
CA LEU A 46 4.82 -0.63 -1.87
C LEU A 46 5.08 -2.11 -2.19
N VAL A 47 5.67 -2.86 -1.26
CA VAL A 47 5.89 -4.31 -1.41
C VAL A 47 4.57 -5.06 -1.51
N LEU A 48 3.61 -4.79 -0.63
CA LEU A 48 2.31 -5.46 -0.61
C LEU A 48 1.53 -5.23 -1.91
N GLU A 49 1.51 -4.00 -2.42
CA GLU A 49 0.87 -3.66 -3.70
C GLU A 49 1.57 -4.30 -4.91
N ASN A 50 2.91 -4.38 -4.89
CA ASN A 50 3.65 -5.11 -5.92
C ASN A 50 3.28 -6.60 -5.93
N PHE A 51 3.17 -7.22 -4.76
CA PHE A 51 2.78 -8.62 -4.66
C PHE A 51 1.31 -8.84 -5.00
N GLN A 52 0.44 -7.85 -4.81
CA GLN A 52 -0.97 -7.93 -5.15
C GLN A 52 -1.23 -8.01 -6.67
N ALA A 53 -0.36 -7.48 -7.52
CA ALA A 53 -0.57 -7.48 -8.96
C ALA A 53 -1.00 -8.86 -9.50
N GLY A 54 -2.20 -8.95 -10.08
CA GLY A 54 -2.83 -10.18 -10.58
C GLY A 54 -3.49 -11.05 -9.50
N LEU A 55 -3.60 -10.56 -8.25
CA LEU A 55 -4.24 -11.24 -7.13
C LEU A 55 -5.29 -10.33 -6.49
N ASN A 56 -6.15 -10.88 -5.62
CA ASN A 56 -7.01 -10.04 -4.81
C ASN A 56 -6.30 -9.60 -3.52
N TRP A 57 -6.72 -8.45 -3.00
CA TRP A 57 -6.12 -7.85 -1.80
C TRP A 57 -6.27 -8.71 -0.54
N LEU A 58 -7.36 -9.47 -0.41
CA LEU A 58 -7.55 -10.38 0.72
C LEU A 58 -6.45 -11.44 0.81
N THR A 59 -5.95 -11.92 -0.33
CA THR A 59 -4.82 -12.86 -0.36
C THR A 59 -3.57 -12.22 0.26
N ILE A 60 -3.32 -10.95 -0.02
CA ILE A 60 -2.21 -10.19 0.55
C ILE A 60 -2.40 -9.98 2.06
N LEU A 61 -3.59 -9.54 2.50
CA LEU A 61 -3.89 -9.34 3.91
C LEU A 61 -3.73 -10.62 4.73
N LYS A 62 -4.19 -11.76 4.21
CA LYS A 62 -4.01 -13.08 4.87
C LYS A 62 -2.55 -13.47 5.02
N LYS A 63 -1.68 -13.06 4.09
CA LYS A 63 -0.24 -13.38 4.09
C LYS A 63 0.64 -12.29 4.70
N ARG A 64 0.09 -11.14 5.09
CA ARG A 64 0.86 -9.96 5.53
C ARG A 64 1.77 -10.25 6.72
N LYS A 65 1.30 -11.05 7.71
CA LYS A 65 2.12 -11.48 8.85
C LYS A 65 3.30 -12.36 8.40
N ASP A 66 3.07 -13.25 7.44
CA ASP A 66 4.12 -14.07 6.86
C ASP A 66 5.10 -13.24 6.04
N PHE A 67 4.60 -12.27 5.24
CA PHE A 67 5.48 -11.30 4.57
C PHE A 67 6.38 -10.58 5.57
N SER A 68 5.82 -9.99 6.63
CA SER A 68 6.60 -9.32 7.67
C SER A 68 7.68 -10.24 8.25
N LYS A 69 7.30 -11.47 8.66
CA LYS A 69 8.20 -12.45 9.26
C LYS A 69 9.37 -12.83 8.35
N TYR A 70 9.10 -13.11 7.07
CA TYR A 70 10.12 -13.65 6.15
C TYR A 70 10.90 -12.58 5.37
N LEU A 71 10.39 -11.35 5.34
CA LEU A 71 11.01 -10.19 4.71
C LEU A 71 11.61 -9.21 5.74
N ASP A 72 12.09 -9.74 6.87
CA ASP A 72 12.79 -8.97 7.91
C ASP A 72 12.04 -7.69 8.34
N ASN A 73 10.71 -7.80 8.54
CA ASN A 73 9.79 -6.71 8.87
C ASN A 73 9.82 -5.56 7.85
N PHE A 74 9.98 -5.90 6.57
CA PHE A 74 10.10 -4.94 5.46
C PHE A 74 11.29 -3.97 5.57
N ASP A 75 12.31 -4.32 6.35
CA ASP A 75 13.55 -3.57 6.44
C ASP A 75 14.23 -3.50 5.07
N TYR A 76 14.09 -2.36 4.39
CA TYR A 76 14.59 -2.18 3.04
C TYR A 76 16.12 -2.21 2.96
N TYR A 77 16.86 -1.88 4.04
CA TYR A 77 18.31 -2.03 4.08
C TYR A 77 18.72 -3.50 4.07
N LYS A 78 18.04 -4.35 4.85
CA LYS A 78 18.27 -5.80 4.83
C LYS A 78 17.88 -6.42 3.50
N ILE A 79 16.69 -6.04 2.98
CA ILE A 79 16.15 -6.57 1.72
C ILE A 79 17.06 -6.20 0.54
N ALA A 80 17.62 -5.00 0.49
CA ALA A 80 18.55 -4.56 -0.54
C ALA A 80 19.85 -5.43 -0.57
N ASN A 81 20.20 -6.02 0.57
CA ASN A 81 21.40 -6.86 0.73
C ASN A 81 21.10 -8.37 0.64
N TYR A 82 19.88 -8.80 0.32
CA TYR A 82 19.60 -10.23 0.16
C TYR A 82 20.51 -10.86 -0.90
N ASN A 83 21.15 -11.96 -0.52
CA ASN A 83 21.93 -12.76 -1.45
C ASN A 83 21.02 -13.72 -2.24
N HIS A 84 21.63 -14.46 -3.17
CA HIS A 84 20.92 -15.42 -4.01
C HIS A 84 20.24 -16.54 -3.19
N ASP A 85 20.88 -17.02 -2.12
CA ASP A 85 20.33 -18.09 -1.29
C ASP A 85 19.10 -17.63 -0.51
N LYS A 86 19.11 -16.41 0.05
CA LYS A 86 17.92 -15.82 0.68
C LYS A 86 16.77 -15.68 -0.32
N LEU A 87 17.02 -15.15 -1.53
CA LEU A 87 15.98 -15.02 -2.55
C LEU A 87 15.41 -16.38 -2.97
N ASN A 88 16.25 -17.40 -3.12
CA ASN A 88 15.83 -18.77 -3.42
C ASN A 88 15.00 -19.38 -2.27
N SER A 89 15.37 -19.14 -1.02
CA SER A 89 14.61 -19.60 0.13
C SER A 89 13.20 -19.00 0.16
N LEU A 90 13.06 -17.71 -0.19
CA LEU A 90 11.75 -17.04 -0.31
C LEU A 90 10.89 -17.67 -1.43
N LEU A 91 11.48 -18.04 -2.56
CA LEU A 91 10.78 -18.70 -3.67
C LEU A 91 10.26 -20.10 -3.30
N LYS A 92 10.94 -20.80 -2.40
CA LYS A 92 10.53 -22.13 -1.92
C LYS A 92 9.49 -22.06 -0.79
N ASN A 93 9.33 -20.89 -0.16
CA ASN A 93 8.45 -20.74 1.00
C ASN A 93 6.97 -20.67 0.59
N SER A 94 6.18 -21.68 0.94
CA SER A 94 4.73 -21.75 0.64
C SER A 94 3.89 -20.69 1.36
N LYS A 95 4.41 -20.08 2.42
CA LYS A 95 3.75 -18.97 3.14
C LYS A 95 3.72 -17.69 2.32
N LEU A 96 4.65 -17.51 1.39
CA LEU A 96 4.75 -16.35 0.51
C LEU A 96 4.10 -16.60 -0.87
N ILE A 97 4.05 -15.54 -1.67
CA ILE A 97 3.68 -15.64 -3.08
C ILE A 97 4.94 -15.98 -3.88
N ARG A 98 4.99 -17.22 -4.37
CA ARG A 98 6.15 -17.81 -5.07
C ARG A 98 6.22 -17.35 -6.53
N ASN A 99 6.52 -16.08 -6.75
CA ASN A 99 6.70 -15.51 -8.08
C ASN A 99 8.14 -14.95 -8.20
N LYS A 100 8.97 -15.60 -9.05
CA LYS A 100 10.38 -15.27 -9.22
C LYS A 100 10.60 -13.79 -9.62
N LEU A 101 9.77 -13.27 -10.49
CA LEU A 101 9.91 -11.88 -10.96
C LEU A 101 9.60 -10.88 -9.83
N LYS A 102 8.57 -11.15 -9.02
CA LYS A 102 8.22 -10.29 -7.87
C LYS A 102 9.25 -10.37 -6.75
N ILE A 103 9.80 -11.55 -6.46
CA ILE A 103 10.88 -11.72 -5.48
C ILE A 103 12.16 -10.98 -5.92
N ASN A 104 12.53 -11.06 -7.20
CA ASN A 104 13.66 -10.29 -7.71
C ASN A 104 13.40 -8.79 -7.69
N ALA A 105 12.16 -8.36 -8.02
CA ALA A 105 11.75 -6.97 -7.95
C ALA A 105 11.80 -6.40 -6.54
N LEU A 106 11.50 -7.21 -5.52
CA LEU A 106 11.58 -6.81 -4.11
C LEU A 106 12.97 -6.25 -3.75
N LYS A 107 14.04 -7.02 -4.02
CA LYS A 107 15.42 -6.56 -3.78
C LYS A 107 15.76 -5.32 -4.60
N ASN A 108 15.42 -5.32 -5.89
CA ASN A 108 15.68 -4.18 -6.77
C ASN A 108 14.98 -2.91 -6.25
N ASN A 109 13.72 -3.02 -5.83
CA ASN A 109 12.95 -1.88 -5.34
C ASN A 109 13.50 -1.36 -4.01
N ALA A 110 14.02 -2.22 -3.14
CA ALA A 110 14.69 -1.79 -1.91
C ALA A 110 15.96 -0.96 -2.21
N VAL A 111 16.75 -1.38 -3.20
CA VAL A 111 17.93 -0.60 -3.65
C VAL A 111 17.50 0.75 -4.22
N CYS A 112 16.45 0.78 -5.05
CA CYS A 112 15.93 2.03 -5.61
C CYS A 112 15.34 2.95 -4.53
N PHE A 113 14.67 2.38 -3.53
CA PHE A 113 14.11 3.11 -2.39
C PHE A 113 15.20 3.85 -1.61
N ILE A 114 16.31 3.18 -1.30
CA ILE A 114 17.47 3.79 -0.63
C ILE A 114 18.11 4.88 -1.48
N LYS A 115 18.16 4.72 -2.81
CA LYS A 115 18.66 5.76 -3.72
C LYS A 115 17.79 7.01 -3.67
N ILE A 116 16.46 6.85 -3.66
CA ILE A 116 15.54 7.97 -3.51
C ILE A 116 15.72 8.67 -2.17
N GLN A 117 15.86 7.94 -1.06
CA GLN A 117 16.11 8.54 0.24
C GLN A 117 17.38 9.41 0.23
N LYS A 118 18.48 8.93 -0.39
CA LYS A 118 19.72 9.70 -0.53
C LYS A 118 19.54 10.97 -1.36
N LYS A 119 18.68 10.93 -2.37
CA LYS A 119 18.47 12.05 -3.30
C LYS A 119 17.51 13.11 -2.76
N TYR A 120 16.47 12.70 -2.01
CA TYR A 120 15.37 13.57 -1.58
C TYR A 120 15.28 13.73 -0.05
N GLY A 121 16.21 13.15 0.71
CA GLY A 121 16.22 13.13 2.17
C GLY A 121 15.39 11.99 2.78
N SER A 122 14.24 11.65 2.17
CA SER A 122 13.40 10.51 2.53
C SER A 122 12.55 10.08 1.34
N PHE A 123 12.01 8.86 1.38
CA PHE A 123 11.02 8.43 0.40
C PHE A 123 9.69 9.18 0.61
N ASN A 124 9.37 9.51 1.86
CA ASN A 124 8.23 10.37 2.19
C ASN A 124 8.29 11.70 1.44
N ASN A 125 9.40 12.44 1.53
CA ASN A 125 9.56 13.72 0.82
C ASN A 125 9.35 13.58 -0.70
N TYR A 126 9.89 12.50 -1.27
CA TYR A 126 9.74 12.22 -2.69
C TYR A 126 8.29 11.96 -3.09
N ILE A 127 7.63 11.00 -2.44
CA ILE A 127 6.30 10.56 -2.87
C ILE A 127 5.21 11.59 -2.56
N TRP A 128 5.25 12.20 -1.38
CA TRP A 128 4.31 13.23 -0.98
C TRP A 128 4.53 14.56 -1.69
N GLY A 129 5.74 14.81 -2.20
CA GLY A 129 6.07 15.97 -3.04
C GLY A 129 5.22 16.06 -4.32
N PHE A 130 4.75 14.93 -4.87
CA PHE A 130 3.87 14.92 -6.05
C PHE A 130 2.52 15.60 -5.84
N ILE A 131 2.09 15.76 -4.59
CA ILE A 131 0.83 16.42 -4.20
C ILE A 131 1.04 17.60 -3.24
N ASN A 132 2.28 18.12 -3.17
CA ASN A 132 2.65 19.22 -2.26
C ASN A 132 2.25 18.93 -0.80
N ASN A 133 2.39 17.70 -0.35
CA ASN A 133 2.02 17.21 0.99
C ASN A 133 0.55 17.44 1.38
N LYS A 134 -0.34 17.59 0.39
CA LYS A 134 -1.79 17.78 0.63
C LYS A 134 -2.57 16.63 0.03
N PRO A 135 -3.17 15.75 0.84
CA PRO A 135 -4.01 14.67 0.36
C PRO A 135 -5.16 15.13 -0.51
N ILE A 136 -5.47 14.34 -1.53
CA ILE A 136 -6.56 14.60 -2.46
C ILE A 136 -7.82 13.93 -1.96
N ASN A 137 -8.86 14.71 -1.65
CA ASN A 137 -10.14 14.20 -1.22
C ASN A 137 -11.09 14.06 -2.42
N ASN A 138 -11.23 12.86 -2.96
CA ASN A 138 -12.18 12.56 -4.01
C ASN A 138 -13.62 12.51 -3.44
N LYS A 139 -14.63 12.70 -4.31
CA LYS A 139 -16.04 12.80 -3.88
C LYS A 139 -16.88 11.72 -4.57
N TYR A 140 -16.50 10.45 -4.41
CA TYR A 140 -17.21 9.33 -5.00
C TYR A 140 -18.43 8.92 -4.15
N TYR A 141 -19.56 8.72 -4.80
CA TYR A 141 -20.78 8.15 -4.18
C TYR A 141 -20.93 6.66 -4.50
N SER A 142 -20.31 6.19 -5.58
CA SER A 142 -20.30 4.78 -5.98
C SER A 142 -18.88 4.31 -6.24
N ILE A 143 -18.62 3.03 -5.93
CA ILE A 143 -17.31 2.40 -6.13
C ILE A 143 -16.95 2.28 -7.62
N ASP A 144 -17.95 2.12 -8.48
CA ASP A 144 -17.77 1.98 -9.93
C ASP A 144 -17.20 3.25 -10.57
N LYS A 145 -17.29 4.38 -9.86
CA LYS A 145 -16.74 5.67 -10.32
C LYS A 145 -15.29 5.88 -9.91
N ILE A 146 -14.75 5.03 -9.04
CA ILE A 146 -13.34 5.09 -8.65
C ILE A 146 -12.52 4.53 -9.83
N PRO A 147 -11.61 5.32 -10.42
CA PRO A 147 -10.82 4.85 -11.55
C PRO A 147 -9.78 3.83 -11.09
N SER A 148 -9.36 2.96 -12.00
CA SER A 148 -8.26 2.04 -11.74
C SER A 148 -6.87 2.71 -11.79
N LYS A 149 -6.79 3.92 -12.37
CA LYS A 149 -5.58 4.75 -12.50
C LYS A 149 -5.96 6.20 -12.77
N SER A 150 -5.04 7.12 -12.54
CA SER A 150 -5.20 8.56 -12.79
C SER A 150 -3.97 9.12 -13.52
N THR A 151 -4.08 10.34 -14.06
CA THR A 151 -2.94 11.06 -14.62
C THR A 151 -1.78 11.18 -13.62
N LEU A 152 -2.11 11.40 -12.34
CA LEU A 152 -1.10 11.49 -11.28
C LEU A 152 -0.44 10.14 -11.02
N SER A 153 -1.21 9.04 -10.93
CA SER A 153 -0.63 7.71 -10.74
C SER A 153 0.25 7.28 -11.92
N GLU A 154 -0.11 7.66 -13.14
CA GLU A 154 0.72 7.41 -14.32
C GLU A 154 2.02 8.23 -14.29
N LYS A 155 1.96 9.50 -13.85
CA LYS A 155 3.14 10.35 -13.67
C LYS A 155 4.10 9.77 -12.63
N ILE A 156 3.59 9.38 -11.45
CA ILE A 156 4.38 8.74 -10.40
C ILE A 156 4.96 7.40 -10.88
N SER A 157 4.15 6.59 -11.57
CA SER A 157 4.58 5.33 -12.17
C SER A 157 5.75 5.52 -13.12
N TRP A 158 5.68 6.52 -13.99
CA TRP A 158 6.74 6.82 -14.94
C TRP A 158 8.03 7.27 -14.23
N ASP A 159 7.92 8.13 -13.24
CA ASP A 159 9.07 8.63 -12.48
C ASP A 159 9.75 7.49 -11.68
N LEU A 160 8.98 6.67 -10.98
CA LEU A 160 9.50 5.48 -10.28
C LEU A 160 10.20 4.49 -11.23
N ARG A 161 9.67 4.30 -12.45
CA ARG A 161 10.34 3.45 -13.46
C ARG A 161 11.66 4.03 -13.92
N LYS A 162 11.77 5.36 -14.07
CA LYS A 162 13.05 6.03 -14.37
C LYS A 162 14.08 5.82 -13.25
N GLU A 163 13.65 5.83 -12.00
CA GLU A 163 14.50 5.52 -10.85
C GLU A 163 14.80 4.00 -10.72
N GLY A 164 14.27 3.17 -11.62
CA GLY A 164 14.58 1.74 -11.75
C GLY A 164 13.63 0.79 -11.04
N PHE A 165 12.55 1.28 -10.43
CA PHE A 165 11.55 0.42 -9.78
C PHE A 165 10.86 -0.52 -10.75
N LYS A 166 10.46 -1.69 -10.25
CA LYS A 166 9.71 -2.73 -10.97
C LYS A 166 8.33 -2.92 -10.32
N TYR A 167 7.37 -3.38 -11.12
CA TYR A 167 5.98 -3.58 -10.68
C TYR A 167 5.34 -2.30 -10.09
N VAL A 168 5.57 -1.17 -10.73
CA VAL A 168 5.04 0.15 -10.35
C VAL A 168 4.19 0.75 -11.48
N GLY A 169 3.35 -0.06 -12.12
CA GLY A 169 2.40 0.42 -13.15
C GLY A 169 1.35 1.36 -12.58
N GLY A 170 0.75 2.21 -13.41
CA GLY A 170 -0.21 3.25 -12.98
C GLY A 170 -1.36 2.73 -12.12
N THR A 171 -1.86 1.52 -12.39
CA THR A 171 -2.89 0.87 -11.56
C THR A 171 -2.36 0.48 -10.18
N ILE A 172 -1.15 -0.08 -10.09
CA ILE A 172 -0.52 -0.45 -8.82
C ILE A 172 -0.23 0.82 -8.01
N ILE A 173 0.26 1.86 -8.67
CA ILE A 173 0.54 3.14 -8.01
C ILE A 173 -0.75 3.83 -7.55
N TYR A 174 -1.85 3.72 -8.30
CA TYR A 174 -3.13 4.25 -7.84
C TYR A 174 -3.60 3.56 -6.55
N ALA A 175 -3.54 2.23 -6.49
CA ALA A 175 -3.84 1.46 -5.28
C ALA A 175 -2.88 1.82 -4.12
N TYR A 176 -1.59 1.99 -4.42
CA TYR A 176 -0.61 2.47 -3.45
C TYR A 176 -0.95 3.86 -2.90
N MET A 177 -1.36 4.82 -3.76
CA MET A 177 -1.79 6.15 -3.32
C MET A 177 -3.01 6.08 -2.39
N GLN A 178 -3.95 5.18 -2.65
CA GLN A 178 -5.09 4.91 -1.75
C GLN A 178 -4.62 4.32 -0.41
N ALA A 179 -3.73 3.32 -0.46
CA ALA A 179 -3.24 2.62 0.73
C ALA A 179 -2.47 3.52 1.69
N ILE A 180 -1.68 4.47 1.16
CA ILE A 180 -0.87 5.40 1.97
C ILE A 180 -1.55 6.75 2.24
N GLY A 181 -2.81 6.92 1.85
CA GLY A 181 -3.61 8.11 2.14
C GLY A 181 -3.28 9.35 1.31
N MET A 182 -2.52 9.23 0.21
CA MET A 182 -2.35 10.34 -0.74
C MET A 182 -3.67 10.76 -1.38
N ILE A 183 -4.60 9.81 -1.52
CA ILE A 183 -5.95 10.05 -2.01
C ILE A 183 -6.95 9.41 -1.05
N ASN A 184 -8.01 10.13 -0.72
CA ASN A 184 -9.14 9.64 0.02
C ASN A 184 -10.24 9.23 -0.95
N ASP A 185 -10.36 7.93 -1.20
CA ASP A 185 -11.37 7.33 -2.07
C ASP A 185 -12.47 6.60 -1.29
N HIS A 186 -12.57 6.83 0.02
CA HIS A 186 -13.76 6.42 0.75
C HIS A 186 -15.00 7.04 0.10
N LYS A 187 -16.08 6.25 -0.03
CA LYS A 187 -17.35 6.79 -0.50
C LYS A 187 -17.82 7.92 0.43
N LYS A 188 -18.45 8.95 -0.12
CA LYS A 188 -18.92 10.11 0.65
C LYS A 188 -19.82 9.77 1.83
N ASP A 189 -20.57 8.68 1.71
CA ASP A 189 -21.46 8.17 2.76
C ASP A 189 -20.77 7.14 3.68
N CYS A 190 -19.51 6.84 3.48
CA CYS A 190 -18.69 6.02 4.38
C CYS A 190 -18.29 6.83 5.61
N PHE A 191 -18.37 6.23 6.79
CA PHE A 191 -18.00 6.90 8.04
C PHE A 191 -16.54 7.40 8.03
N ARG A 192 -15.64 6.65 7.38
CA ARG A 192 -14.22 7.01 7.28
C ARG A 192 -13.97 8.24 6.40
N TYR A 193 -14.85 8.57 5.46
CA TYR A 193 -14.62 9.69 4.55
C TYR A 193 -14.30 11.00 5.27
N LYS A 194 -15.17 11.37 6.23
CA LYS A 194 -14.98 12.59 7.03
C LYS A 194 -13.82 12.48 8.02
N GLU A 195 -13.65 11.30 8.65
CA GLU A 195 -12.55 11.07 9.59
C GLU A 195 -11.19 11.24 8.92
N ILE A 196 -11.00 10.69 7.70
CA ILE A 196 -9.76 10.85 6.92
C ILE A 196 -9.52 12.32 6.56
N GLN A 197 -10.57 13.07 6.18
CA GLN A 197 -10.42 14.50 5.88
C GLN A 197 -9.89 15.32 7.05
N LEU A 198 -10.13 14.89 8.29
CA LEU A 198 -9.64 15.58 9.49
C LEU A 198 -8.18 15.25 9.82
N LEU A 199 -7.60 14.24 9.16
CA LEU A 199 -6.19 13.85 9.33
C LEU A 199 -5.24 14.56 8.34
N THR A 200 -5.78 15.45 7.48
CA THR A 200 -5.08 16.07 6.34
C THR A 200 -4.96 17.57 6.46
#